data_9378ac0c7ecb4e39fb1bfda4f855e180
#
_entry.id   9378ac0c7ecb4e39fb1bfda4f855e180
#
_cell.length_a   1.000
_cell.length_b   1.000
_cell.length_c   1.000
_cell.angle_alpha   90.00
_cell.angle_beta   90.00
_cell.angle_gamma   90.00
#
_symmetry.space_group_name_H-M   'P 1'
#
loop_
_entity.id
_entity.type
_entity.pdbx_description
1 polymer ?
#
loop_
_entity_poly.entity_id
_entity_poly.type
_entity_poly.pdbx_seq_one_letter_code
_entity_poly.pdbx_strand_id
1 'polypeptide(L)'
;MKIYLFISKQKKHYAMYKPYIAILQQKFDIASTMADADIVMIFGAWTMKGAQLARKARKMGIPYIVCPLGDLSDRNRKNPYLKRCLQSAIYQKSMYRNANLVIATTPMEKLSLEKLAFNKNIQLIRYFGYSHLTSEYSMKEDWDQADSTTFDEFERCKAEKIAEQTKDAIVAQIMQIESRMSHQNIPMKYLDDLHTLLYADDYDEDAITEELNKLKLSHFAASVFQAMSKKTGITEGFMPLPAKQGSKSREILKYVK
;
A
#
# COMPACT_ATOMS: atom_id res chain seq x y z
N MET A 1 21.95 4.94 15.18
CA MET A 1 20.52 5.22 15.45
C MET A 1 19.78 3.90 15.59
N LYS A 2 19.09 3.72 16.70
CA LYS A 2 18.33 2.49 17.00
C LYS A 2 16.85 2.71 16.72
N ILE A 3 16.22 1.81 15.96
CA ILE A 3 14.81 1.90 15.56
C ILE A 3 14.02 0.76 16.18
N TYR A 4 12.94 1.07 16.88
CA TYR A 4 11.97 0.07 17.31
C TYR A 4 10.88 -0.08 16.24
N LEU A 5 10.77 -1.29 15.66
CA LEU A 5 9.80 -1.59 14.60
C LEU A 5 8.57 -2.26 15.18
N PHE A 6 7.39 -1.72 14.86
CA PHE A 6 6.13 -2.37 15.19
C PHE A 6 5.35 -2.71 13.93
N ILE A 7 5.03 -4.00 13.80
CA ILE A 7 4.19 -4.55 12.74
C ILE A 7 3.17 -5.49 13.38
N SER A 8 1.91 -5.30 13.05
CA SER A 8 0.87 -6.20 13.54
C SER A 8 0.90 -7.53 12.80
N LYS A 9 1.35 -8.59 13.48
CA LYS A 9 1.36 -9.97 12.94
C LYS A 9 -0.03 -10.50 12.55
N GLN A 10 -1.08 -9.91 13.12
CA GLN A 10 -2.48 -10.28 12.82
C GLN A 10 -2.99 -9.70 11.50
N LYS A 11 -2.24 -8.79 10.87
CA LYS A 11 -2.62 -8.27 9.57
C LYS A 11 -2.25 -9.26 8.48
N LYS A 12 -3.17 -9.47 7.56
CA LYS A 12 -3.00 -10.26 6.33
C LYS A 12 -1.81 -9.79 5.47
N HIS A 13 -1.32 -8.59 5.74
CA HIS A 13 -0.28 -7.86 5.00
C HIS A 13 1.14 -8.06 5.56
N TYR A 14 1.34 -8.91 6.55
CA TYR A 14 2.67 -9.06 7.18
C TYR A 14 3.79 -9.38 6.17
N ALA A 15 3.48 -10.15 5.14
CA ALA A 15 4.45 -10.51 4.09
C ALA A 15 4.99 -9.29 3.32
N MET A 16 4.18 -8.25 3.12
CA MET A 16 4.56 -7.02 2.42
C MET A 16 5.59 -6.18 3.16
N TYR A 17 5.58 -6.26 4.50
CA TYR A 17 6.52 -5.47 5.29
C TYR A 17 7.91 -6.09 5.35
N LYS A 18 8.05 -7.38 5.02
CA LYS A 18 9.33 -8.10 5.12
C LYS A 18 10.47 -7.45 4.31
N PRO A 19 10.29 -7.10 3.03
CA PRO A 19 11.36 -6.45 2.27
C PRO A 19 11.73 -5.08 2.84
N TYR A 20 10.73 -4.31 3.28
CA TYR A 20 10.97 -3.00 3.90
C TYR A 20 11.76 -3.12 5.20
N ILE A 21 11.40 -4.11 6.03
CA ILE A 21 12.13 -4.41 7.27
C ILE A 21 13.56 -4.82 6.96
N ALA A 22 13.78 -5.68 5.96
CA ALA A 22 15.12 -6.13 5.60
C ALA A 22 16.03 -4.95 5.22
N ILE A 23 15.50 -3.97 4.46
CA ILE A 23 16.23 -2.75 4.12
C ILE A 23 16.54 -1.91 5.38
N LEU A 24 15.57 -1.75 6.26
CA LEU A 24 15.77 -1.00 7.52
C LEU A 24 16.80 -1.68 8.42
N GLN A 25 16.78 -3.02 8.49
CA GLN A 25 17.75 -3.81 9.27
C GLN A 25 19.18 -3.72 8.73
N GLN A 26 19.34 -3.49 7.42
CA GLN A 26 20.67 -3.26 6.83
C GLN A 26 21.23 -1.87 7.14
N LYS A 27 20.35 -0.87 7.34
CA LYS A 27 20.76 0.53 7.51
C LYS A 27 20.79 0.99 8.96
N PHE A 28 20.02 0.37 9.83
CA PHE A 28 19.81 0.80 11.21
C PHE A 28 19.86 -0.36 12.18
N ASP A 29 20.31 -0.09 13.38
CA ASP A 29 20.23 -1.03 14.50
C ASP A 29 18.76 -1.17 14.93
N ILE A 30 18.29 -2.39 15.06
CA ILE A 30 16.94 -2.66 15.54
C ILE A 30 16.92 -2.83 17.05
N ALA A 31 16.20 -1.93 17.72
CA ALA A 31 16.01 -1.99 19.15
C ALA A 31 15.09 -3.15 19.56
N SER A 32 15.48 -3.91 20.57
CA SER A 32 14.67 -5.00 21.13
C SER A 32 13.49 -4.47 21.94
N THR A 33 13.64 -3.33 22.58
CA THR A 33 12.59 -2.67 23.36
C THR A 33 12.40 -1.23 22.90
N MET A 34 11.21 -0.68 23.14
CA MET A 34 10.94 0.72 22.82
C MET A 34 11.79 1.68 23.66
N ALA A 35 12.18 1.28 24.88
CA ALA A 35 12.97 2.12 25.76
C ALA A 35 14.40 2.33 25.26
N ASP A 36 14.93 1.39 24.48
CA ASP A 36 16.27 1.43 23.90
C ASP A 36 16.31 2.08 22.52
N ALA A 37 15.17 2.57 22.04
CA ALA A 37 15.04 3.11 20.69
C ALA A 37 15.14 4.64 20.67
N ASP A 38 15.84 5.14 19.65
CA ASP A 38 15.86 6.57 19.33
C ASP A 38 14.58 6.98 18.61
N ILE A 39 14.00 6.07 17.80
CA ILE A 39 12.79 6.29 17.00
C ILE A 39 11.93 5.03 17.03
N VAL A 40 10.61 5.22 17.06
CA VAL A 40 9.60 4.15 16.89
C VAL A 40 9.01 4.24 15.51
N MET A 41 9.04 3.15 14.75
CA MET A 41 8.41 3.06 13.44
C MET A 41 7.22 2.10 13.45
N ILE A 42 6.04 2.60 13.08
CA ILE A 42 4.78 1.87 13.15
C ILE A 42 4.26 1.63 11.73
N PHE A 43 4.15 0.37 11.35
CA PHE A 43 3.66 -0.04 10.05
C PHE A 43 2.17 -0.37 10.08
N GLY A 44 1.47 0.11 9.05
CA GLY A 44 0.05 -0.09 8.84
C GLY A 44 -0.84 0.83 9.66
N ALA A 45 -2.11 0.83 9.29
CA ALA A 45 -3.18 1.56 9.96
C ALA A 45 -4.19 0.60 10.62
N TRP A 46 -5.20 1.16 11.25
CA TRP A 46 -6.36 0.45 11.81
C TRP A 46 -6.05 -0.57 12.91
N THR A 47 -4.93 -0.43 13.62
CA THR A 47 -4.56 -1.29 14.75
C THR A 47 -4.57 -0.52 16.07
N MET A 48 -5.34 -1.02 17.03
CA MET A 48 -5.36 -0.47 18.39
C MET A 48 -3.98 -0.55 19.05
N LYS A 49 -3.25 -1.65 18.83
CA LYS A 49 -1.90 -1.83 19.36
C LYS A 49 -0.93 -0.78 18.83
N GLY A 50 -0.97 -0.45 17.52
CA GLY A 50 -0.17 0.63 16.93
C GLY A 50 -0.47 1.98 17.58
N ALA A 51 -1.75 2.29 17.77
CA ALA A 51 -2.15 3.54 18.42
C ALA A 51 -1.74 3.60 19.90
N GLN A 52 -1.78 2.48 20.62
CA GLN A 52 -1.28 2.40 22.00
C GLN A 52 0.23 2.61 22.07
N LEU A 53 0.97 2.02 21.12
CA LEU A 53 2.43 2.23 21.02
C LEU A 53 2.79 3.68 20.68
N ALA A 54 2.09 4.30 19.74
CA ALA A 54 2.24 5.72 19.42
C ALA A 54 2.02 6.61 20.67
N ARG A 55 0.97 6.30 21.44
CA ARG A 55 0.69 6.99 22.72
C ARG A 55 1.80 6.75 23.73
N LYS A 56 2.34 5.52 23.83
CA LYS A 56 3.43 5.19 24.74
C LYS A 56 4.70 5.90 24.32
N ALA A 57 5.07 5.90 23.04
CA ALA A 57 6.23 6.62 22.52
C ALA A 57 6.19 8.11 22.88
N ARG A 58 5.03 8.76 22.65
CA ARG A 58 4.84 10.16 23.06
C ARG A 58 5.03 10.40 24.56
N LYS A 59 4.50 9.52 25.40
CA LYS A 59 4.68 9.63 26.86
C LYS A 59 6.13 9.48 27.29
N MET A 60 6.92 8.72 26.53
CA MET A 60 8.36 8.51 26.77
C MET A 60 9.23 9.58 26.09
N GLY A 61 8.64 10.53 25.36
CA GLY A 61 9.38 11.53 24.59
C GLY A 61 10.13 10.98 23.37
N ILE A 62 9.81 9.74 22.96
CA ILE A 62 10.44 9.10 21.80
C ILE A 62 9.67 9.49 20.55
N PRO A 63 10.32 10.08 19.52
CA PRO A 63 9.68 10.38 18.26
C PRO A 63 9.18 9.09 17.56
N TYR A 64 8.06 9.20 16.84
CA TYR A 64 7.57 8.07 16.09
C TYR A 64 7.13 8.43 14.68
N ILE A 65 7.34 7.48 13.78
CA ILE A 65 7.03 7.53 12.36
C ILE A 65 5.92 6.53 12.08
N VAL A 66 4.99 6.89 11.19
CA VAL A 66 3.92 5.99 10.75
C VAL A 66 4.03 5.76 9.24
N CYS A 67 4.03 4.51 8.84
CA CYS A 67 4.04 4.08 7.45
C CYS A 67 2.79 3.24 7.16
N PRO A 68 1.72 3.80 6.54
CA PRO A 68 0.45 3.12 6.36
C PRO A 68 0.47 2.02 5.29
N LEU A 69 1.34 2.09 4.29
CA LEU A 69 1.44 1.14 3.18
C LEU A 69 0.07 0.82 2.55
N GLY A 70 -0.62 1.84 2.04
CA GLY A 70 -1.91 1.73 1.37
C GLY A 70 -3.12 1.56 2.29
N ASP A 71 -2.94 1.30 3.57
CA ASP A 71 -4.06 1.06 4.51
C ASP A 71 -5.03 2.25 4.66
N LEU A 72 -4.59 3.47 4.33
CA LEU A 72 -5.39 4.71 4.39
C LEU A 72 -5.89 5.19 3.03
N SER A 73 -5.74 4.40 1.98
CA SER A 73 -6.36 4.70 0.69
C SER A 73 -7.87 4.92 0.84
N ASP A 74 -8.44 5.71 -0.04
CA ASP A 74 -9.88 6.07 0.00
C ASP A 74 -10.76 4.82 0.03
N ARG A 75 -10.38 3.78 -0.68
CA ARG A 75 -11.08 2.50 -0.71
C ARG A 75 -11.05 1.78 0.64
N ASN A 76 -9.87 1.64 1.23
CA ASN A 76 -9.72 0.97 2.52
C ASN A 76 -10.43 1.72 3.67
N ARG A 77 -10.70 3.02 3.49
CA ARG A 77 -11.52 3.83 4.40
C ARG A 77 -13.02 3.64 4.19
N LYS A 78 -13.44 3.49 2.94
CA LYS A 78 -14.87 3.35 2.59
C LYS A 78 -15.44 1.97 2.97
N ASN A 79 -14.61 0.94 3.11
CA ASN A 79 -15.08 -0.43 3.33
C ASN A 79 -14.42 -1.12 4.55
N PRO A 80 -15.13 -1.42 5.63
CA PRO A 80 -16.50 -1.06 6.02
C PRO A 80 -16.55 0.36 6.64
N TYR A 81 -17.29 1.25 6.01
CA TYR A 81 -17.30 2.69 6.30
C TYR A 81 -17.53 3.03 7.78
N LEU A 82 -18.62 2.55 8.39
CA LEU A 82 -18.96 2.87 9.78
C LEU A 82 -17.87 2.44 10.77
N LYS A 83 -17.31 1.24 10.59
CA LYS A 83 -16.21 0.76 11.43
C LYS A 83 -14.98 1.64 11.30
N ARG A 84 -14.63 2.07 10.09
CA ARG A 84 -13.47 2.94 9.83
C ARG A 84 -13.68 4.34 10.37
N CYS A 85 -14.88 4.91 10.25
CA CYS A 85 -15.22 6.19 10.86
C CYS A 85 -15.04 6.13 12.39
N LEU A 86 -15.55 5.10 13.05
CA LEU A 86 -15.40 4.92 14.49
C LEU A 86 -13.92 4.75 14.89
N GLN A 87 -13.18 3.90 14.21
CA GLN A 87 -11.75 3.71 14.45
C GLN A 87 -10.95 4.99 14.22
N SER A 88 -11.31 5.77 13.19
CA SER A 88 -10.69 7.06 12.91
C SER A 88 -10.92 8.05 14.03
N ALA A 89 -12.17 8.17 14.52
CA ALA A 89 -12.52 9.07 15.62
C ALA A 89 -11.83 8.70 16.94
N ILE A 90 -11.76 7.41 17.27
CA ILE A 90 -11.26 6.94 18.57
C ILE A 90 -9.75 7.02 18.66
N TYR A 91 -8.99 6.55 17.65
CA TYR A 91 -7.55 6.43 17.80
C TYR A 91 -6.74 6.76 16.55
N GLN A 92 -7.26 6.52 15.34
CA GLN A 92 -6.47 6.61 14.12
C GLN A 92 -6.01 8.05 13.84
N LYS A 93 -6.97 9.00 13.84
CA LYS A 93 -6.67 10.42 13.62
C LYS A 93 -5.65 10.96 14.62
N SER A 94 -5.78 10.58 15.91
CA SER A 94 -4.84 10.99 16.96
C SER A 94 -3.44 10.41 16.74
N MET A 95 -3.34 9.14 16.32
CA MET A 95 -2.07 8.48 16.02
C MET A 95 -1.33 9.21 14.89
N TYR A 96 -2.01 9.52 13.78
CA TYR A 96 -1.39 10.19 12.64
C TYR A 96 -1.08 11.67 12.92
N ARG A 97 -2.02 12.40 13.54
CA ARG A 97 -1.84 13.82 13.84
C ARG A 97 -0.58 14.10 14.67
N ASN A 98 -0.26 13.20 15.59
CA ASN A 98 0.85 13.38 16.50
C ASN A 98 2.13 12.62 16.08
N ALA A 99 2.13 11.99 14.92
CA ALA A 99 3.34 11.40 14.36
C ALA A 99 4.33 12.52 13.96
N ASN A 100 5.60 12.31 14.23
CA ASN A 100 6.67 13.23 13.82
C ASN A 100 6.80 13.22 12.30
N LEU A 101 6.54 12.06 11.68
CA LEU A 101 6.57 11.90 10.23
C LEU A 101 5.57 10.81 9.82
N VAL A 102 4.90 11.03 8.69
CA VAL A 102 4.13 10.00 7.98
C VAL A 102 4.82 9.69 6.66
N ILE A 103 5.14 8.44 6.42
CA ILE A 103 5.79 8.00 5.19
C ILE A 103 4.72 7.49 4.23
N ALA A 104 4.60 8.16 3.09
CA ALA A 104 3.90 7.64 1.92
C ALA A 104 4.88 6.84 1.06
N THR A 105 4.47 5.70 0.54
CA THR A 105 5.32 4.85 -0.30
C THR A 105 5.07 5.05 -1.78
N THR A 106 3.99 5.75 -2.12
CA THR A 106 3.62 6.10 -3.49
C THR A 106 3.08 7.54 -3.54
N PRO A 107 3.19 8.25 -4.69
CA PRO A 107 2.61 9.57 -4.86
C PRO A 107 1.09 9.60 -4.62
N MET A 108 0.35 8.57 -5.05
CA MET A 108 -1.10 8.48 -4.79
C MET A 108 -1.43 8.31 -3.32
N GLU A 109 -0.63 7.53 -2.59
CA GLU A 109 -0.76 7.44 -1.13
C GLU A 109 -0.48 8.79 -0.48
N LYS A 110 0.55 9.54 -0.92
CA LYS A 110 0.84 10.89 -0.45
C LYS A 110 -0.37 11.80 -0.64
N LEU A 111 -0.94 11.87 -1.84
CA LEU A 111 -2.15 12.64 -2.13
C LEU A 111 -3.35 12.25 -1.26
N SER A 112 -3.54 10.94 -1.04
CA SER A 112 -4.62 10.45 -0.16
C SER A 112 -4.42 10.86 1.30
N LEU A 113 -3.18 10.85 1.77
CA LEU A 113 -2.83 11.28 3.13
C LEU A 113 -2.99 12.79 3.31
N GLU A 114 -2.62 13.57 2.32
CA GLU A 114 -2.80 15.03 2.28
C GLU A 114 -4.29 15.41 2.30
N LYS A 115 -5.12 14.76 1.49
CA LYS A 115 -6.58 14.91 1.51
C LYS A 115 -7.19 14.62 2.89
N LEU A 116 -6.60 13.69 3.65
CA LEU A 116 -7.03 13.38 5.02
C LEU A 116 -6.70 14.49 6.01
N ALA A 117 -5.68 15.29 5.74
CA ALA A 117 -5.20 16.38 6.59
C ALA A 117 -4.99 15.98 8.08
N PHE A 118 -4.60 14.72 8.33
CA PHE A 118 -4.34 14.26 9.69
C PHE A 118 -2.97 14.71 10.19
N ASN A 119 -1.99 14.79 9.29
CA ASN A 119 -0.64 15.26 9.57
C ASN A 119 -0.20 16.20 8.44
N LYS A 120 0.67 17.16 8.75
CA LYS A 120 1.26 18.07 7.76
C LYS A 120 2.63 17.61 7.30
N ASN A 121 3.31 16.77 8.09
CA ASN A 121 4.63 16.25 7.76
C ASN A 121 4.47 14.87 7.10
N ILE A 122 4.25 14.88 5.78
CA ILE A 122 4.10 13.68 4.95
C ILE A 122 5.23 13.68 3.93
N GLN A 123 6.07 12.66 3.97
CA GLN A 123 7.17 12.50 3.03
C GLN A 123 6.94 11.28 2.15
N LEU A 124 7.29 11.42 0.86
CA LEU A 124 7.29 10.32 -0.10
C LEU A 124 8.64 9.61 0.00
N ILE A 125 8.63 8.38 0.51
CA ILE A 125 9.78 7.48 0.51
C ILE A 125 9.34 6.20 -0.18
N ARG A 126 9.74 6.04 -1.45
CA ARG A 126 9.28 4.94 -2.29
C ARG A 126 9.64 3.58 -1.73
N TYR A 127 8.75 2.64 -1.94
CA TYR A 127 8.95 1.25 -1.49
C TYR A 127 9.71 0.46 -2.55
N PHE A 128 10.95 0.06 -2.22
CA PHE A 128 11.83 -0.65 -3.15
C PHE A 128 11.75 -2.18 -3.09
N GLY A 129 10.69 -2.73 -2.55
CA GLY A 129 10.56 -4.18 -2.41
C GLY A 129 10.45 -4.96 -3.73
N TYR A 130 10.17 -4.27 -4.86
CA TYR A 130 9.88 -4.92 -6.15
C TYR A 130 10.45 -4.21 -7.38
N SER A 131 11.29 -3.19 -7.24
CA SER A 131 11.85 -2.54 -8.41
C SER A 131 13.06 -3.29 -8.96
N HIS A 132 12.84 -4.19 -9.87
CA HIS A 132 13.87 -4.54 -10.87
C HIS A 132 14.16 -3.38 -11.83
N LEU A 133 13.53 -2.23 -11.65
CA LEU A 133 13.46 -1.18 -12.67
C LEU A 133 14.29 0.07 -12.41
N THR A 134 14.86 0.27 -11.20
CA THR A 134 15.76 1.43 -11.01
C THR A 134 16.83 1.11 -9.97
N SER A 135 18.00 0.72 -10.47
CA SER A 135 19.23 0.52 -9.69
C SER A 135 19.82 1.82 -9.10
N GLU A 136 19.20 2.99 -9.31
CA GLU A 136 19.80 4.29 -9.04
C GLU A 136 19.15 5.12 -7.94
N TYR A 137 18.00 4.70 -7.39
CA TYR A 137 17.37 5.44 -6.29
C TYR A 137 17.74 4.84 -4.93
N SER A 138 18.59 5.51 -4.19
CA SER A 138 18.87 5.13 -2.81
C SER A 138 17.83 5.76 -1.87
N MET A 139 17.35 4.98 -0.90
CA MET A 139 16.45 5.48 0.16
C MET A 139 17.05 6.67 0.91
N LYS A 140 18.38 6.83 0.86
CA LYS A 140 19.11 7.95 1.45
C LYS A 140 18.86 9.26 0.68
N GLU A 141 18.80 9.20 -0.64
CA GLU A 141 18.55 10.38 -1.49
C GLU A 141 17.12 10.91 -1.29
N ASP A 142 16.13 10.03 -1.14
CA ASP A 142 14.75 10.44 -0.82
C ASP A 142 14.65 11.10 0.56
N TRP A 143 15.46 10.69 1.55
CA TRP A 143 15.52 11.34 2.86
C TRP A 143 16.25 12.68 2.81
N ASP A 144 17.26 12.82 1.96
CA ASP A 144 18.04 14.05 1.82
C ASP A 144 17.33 15.11 0.95
N GLN A 145 16.43 14.68 0.03
CA GLN A 145 15.71 15.57 -0.88
C GLN A 145 14.35 16.07 -0.34
N ALA A 146 13.93 15.65 0.83
CA ALA A 146 12.60 15.94 1.38
C ALA A 146 12.31 17.44 1.66
N ASP A 147 13.25 18.34 1.44
CA ASP A 147 13.17 19.74 1.84
C ASP A 147 12.76 20.74 0.71
N SER A 148 12.43 20.33 -0.51
CA SER A 148 12.11 21.29 -1.58
C SER A 148 10.64 21.28 -1.99
N THR A 149 9.93 22.33 -1.59
CA THR A 149 8.52 22.62 -1.92
C THR A 149 8.25 22.93 -3.39
N THR A 150 9.27 23.08 -4.23
CA THR A 150 9.13 23.49 -5.64
C THR A 150 8.90 22.32 -6.61
N PHE A 151 9.10 21.08 -6.15
CA PHE A 151 8.90 19.89 -6.96
C PHE A 151 7.46 19.35 -6.96
N ASP A 152 6.63 19.83 -6.04
CA ASP A 152 5.32 19.18 -5.74
C ASP A 152 4.33 19.23 -6.90
N GLU A 153 4.31 20.28 -7.68
CA GLU A 153 3.31 20.44 -8.76
C GLU A 153 3.69 19.63 -10.02
N PHE A 154 4.97 19.59 -10.35
CA PHE A 154 5.48 18.80 -11.48
C PHE A 154 5.39 17.29 -11.19
N GLU A 155 5.75 16.86 -10.00
CA GLU A 155 5.61 15.47 -9.56
C GLU A 155 4.14 15.04 -9.49
N ARG A 156 3.24 15.94 -9.11
CA ARG A 156 1.80 15.71 -9.13
C ARG A 156 1.26 15.46 -10.54
N CYS A 157 1.58 16.33 -11.50
CA CYS A 157 1.17 16.15 -12.89
C CYS A 157 1.75 14.87 -13.51
N LYS A 158 3.00 14.54 -13.17
CA LYS A 158 3.64 13.30 -13.61
C LYS A 158 2.99 12.07 -13.00
N ALA A 159 2.65 12.11 -11.70
CA ALA A 159 1.94 11.04 -11.02
C ALA A 159 0.55 10.80 -11.61
N GLU A 160 -0.21 11.86 -11.92
CA GLU A 160 -1.52 11.76 -12.57
C GLU A 160 -1.43 11.08 -13.94
N LYS A 161 -0.42 11.44 -14.75
CA LYS A 161 -0.20 10.84 -16.07
C LYS A 161 0.21 9.36 -15.97
N ILE A 162 1.08 9.03 -15.04
CA ILE A 162 1.49 7.63 -14.78
C ILE A 162 0.27 6.82 -14.31
N ALA A 163 -0.54 7.37 -13.41
CA ALA A 163 -1.73 6.70 -12.91
C ALA A 163 -2.74 6.36 -14.03
N GLU A 164 -2.90 7.25 -15.02
CA GLU A 164 -3.78 6.96 -16.16
C GLU A 164 -3.23 5.86 -17.08
N GLN A 165 -1.95 5.88 -17.38
CA GLN A 165 -1.30 4.84 -18.17
C GLN A 165 -1.35 3.46 -17.47
N THR A 166 -1.14 3.43 -16.18
CA THR A 166 -1.22 2.22 -15.36
C THR A 166 -2.64 1.67 -15.28
N LYS A 167 -3.65 2.55 -15.17
CA LYS A 167 -5.07 2.18 -15.24
C LYS A 167 -5.37 1.37 -16.49
N ASP A 168 -4.97 1.90 -17.65
CA ASP A 168 -5.25 1.24 -18.93
C ASP A 168 -4.53 -0.11 -19.05
N ALA A 169 -3.29 -0.21 -18.56
CA ALA A 169 -2.53 -1.46 -18.53
C ALA A 169 -3.19 -2.51 -17.61
N ILE A 170 -3.66 -2.12 -16.43
CA ILE A 170 -4.35 -3.02 -15.48
C ILE A 170 -5.66 -3.54 -16.10
N VAL A 171 -6.47 -2.67 -16.70
CA VAL A 171 -7.72 -3.07 -17.36
C VAL A 171 -7.45 -4.03 -18.51
N ALA A 172 -6.48 -3.72 -19.37
CA ALA A 172 -6.07 -4.58 -20.48
C ALA A 172 -5.61 -5.96 -20.01
N GLN A 173 -4.84 -6.03 -18.92
CA GLN A 173 -4.38 -7.30 -18.36
C GLN A 173 -5.53 -8.16 -17.83
N ILE A 174 -6.53 -7.54 -17.18
CA ILE A 174 -7.74 -8.24 -16.72
C ILE A 174 -8.54 -8.79 -17.90
N MET A 175 -8.69 -8.02 -18.99
CA MET A 175 -9.33 -8.47 -20.22
C MET A 175 -8.59 -9.65 -20.86
N GLN A 176 -7.26 -9.64 -20.86
CA GLN A 176 -6.45 -10.75 -21.35
C GLN A 176 -6.68 -12.02 -20.52
N ILE A 177 -6.72 -11.92 -19.20
CA ILE A 177 -7.01 -13.05 -18.31
C ILE A 177 -8.42 -13.58 -18.59
N GLU A 178 -9.41 -12.71 -18.79
CA GLU A 178 -10.77 -13.12 -19.16
C GLU A 178 -10.82 -13.89 -20.47
N SER A 179 -10.15 -13.38 -21.50
CA SER A 179 -10.06 -14.08 -22.80
C SER A 179 -9.44 -15.48 -22.67
N ARG A 180 -8.45 -15.65 -21.78
CA ARG A 180 -7.81 -16.96 -21.53
C ARG A 180 -8.69 -17.94 -20.75
N MET A 181 -9.69 -17.46 -20.01
CA MET A 181 -10.63 -18.32 -19.31
C MET A 181 -11.38 -19.26 -20.25
N SER A 182 -11.75 -18.80 -21.45
CA SER A 182 -12.45 -19.62 -22.47
C SER A 182 -11.59 -20.82 -22.93
N HIS A 183 -10.28 -20.70 -22.88
CA HIS A 183 -9.32 -21.75 -23.24
C HIS A 183 -8.89 -22.64 -22.05
N GLN A 184 -9.43 -22.39 -20.85
CA GLN A 184 -9.10 -23.12 -19.61
C GLN A 184 -7.59 -23.20 -19.33
N ASN A 185 -6.85 -22.21 -19.79
CA ASN A 185 -5.39 -22.13 -19.66
C ASN A 185 -4.96 -20.68 -19.48
N ILE A 186 -4.62 -20.33 -18.25
CA ILE A 186 -4.13 -19.03 -17.85
C ILE A 186 -2.66 -19.21 -17.42
N PRO A 187 -1.68 -18.81 -18.25
CA PRO A 187 -0.28 -18.84 -17.84
C PRO A 187 -0.08 -17.99 -16.57
N MET A 188 0.67 -18.50 -15.61
CA MET A 188 0.98 -17.78 -14.34
C MET A 188 1.53 -16.39 -14.60
N LYS A 189 2.30 -16.21 -15.68
CA LYS A 189 2.82 -14.92 -16.12
C LYS A 189 1.78 -13.79 -16.15
N TYR A 190 0.51 -14.09 -16.52
CA TYR A 190 -0.53 -13.05 -16.57
C TYR A 190 -0.90 -12.52 -15.18
N LEU A 191 -0.83 -13.38 -14.16
CA LEU A 191 -1.03 -12.95 -12.78
C LEU A 191 0.19 -12.21 -12.24
N ASP A 192 1.40 -12.64 -12.64
CA ASP A 192 2.66 -11.97 -12.24
C ASP A 192 2.77 -10.58 -12.89
N ASP A 193 2.42 -10.46 -14.17
CA ASP A 193 2.38 -9.17 -14.87
C ASP A 193 1.38 -8.21 -14.20
N LEU A 194 0.16 -8.69 -13.90
CA LEU A 194 -0.84 -7.89 -13.18
C LEU A 194 -0.38 -7.54 -11.76
N HIS A 195 0.29 -8.47 -11.08
CA HIS A 195 0.89 -8.22 -9.78
C HIS A 195 1.93 -7.08 -9.85
N THR A 196 2.78 -7.12 -10.87
CA THR A 196 3.80 -6.10 -11.11
C THR A 196 3.17 -4.73 -11.34
N LEU A 197 2.13 -4.65 -12.17
CA LEU A 197 1.39 -3.39 -12.42
C LEU A 197 0.77 -2.82 -11.14
N LEU A 198 0.22 -3.67 -10.28
CA LEU A 198 -0.42 -3.24 -9.04
C LEU A 198 0.58 -2.77 -7.96
N TYR A 199 1.86 -3.09 -8.10
CA TYR A 199 2.90 -2.71 -7.14
C TYR A 199 3.89 -1.67 -7.67
N ALA A 200 4.15 -1.65 -8.99
CA ALA A 200 5.21 -0.84 -9.57
C ALA A 200 4.81 0.63 -9.72
N ASP A 201 3.55 0.90 -10.05
CA ASP A 201 3.08 2.22 -10.44
C ASP A 201 1.86 2.66 -9.60
N ASP A 202 1.70 3.98 -9.54
CA ASP A 202 0.52 4.59 -8.97
C ASP A 202 -0.65 4.52 -9.94
N TYR A 203 -1.83 4.29 -9.40
CA TYR A 203 -3.07 4.29 -10.16
C TYR A 203 -4.24 4.79 -9.33
N ASP A 204 -5.25 5.32 -10.02
CA ASP A 204 -6.50 5.74 -9.41
C ASP A 204 -7.44 4.53 -9.31
N GLU A 205 -7.65 4.02 -8.09
CA GLU A 205 -8.51 2.87 -7.82
C GLU A 205 -9.96 3.11 -8.22
N ASP A 206 -10.46 4.33 -8.01
CA ASP A 206 -11.85 4.69 -8.36
C ASP A 206 -12.00 4.72 -9.88
N ALA A 207 -11.03 5.25 -10.63
CA ALA A 207 -11.04 5.27 -12.10
C ALA A 207 -10.98 3.86 -12.71
N ILE A 208 -10.14 2.96 -12.15
CA ILE A 208 -10.11 1.54 -12.58
C ILE A 208 -11.46 0.86 -12.30
N THR A 209 -12.01 1.09 -11.12
CA THR A 209 -13.30 0.53 -10.72
C THR A 209 -14.42 0.98 -11.66
N GLU A 210 -14.45 2.26 -12.01
CA GLU A 210 -15.42 2.82 -12.96
C GLU A 210 -15.29 2.19 -14.35
N GLU A 211 -14.05 2.07 -14.85
CA GLU A 211 -13.80 1.48 -16.16
C GLU A 211 -14.17 0.00 -16.22
N LEU A 212 -13.81 -0.78 -15.18
CA LEU A 212 -14.22 -2.17 -15.07
C LEU A 212 -15.75 -2.34 -14.96
N ASN A 213 -16.45 -1.38 -14.33
CA ASN A 213 -17.91 -1.38 -14.30
C ASN A 213 -18.51 -1.11 -15.68
N LYS A 214 -17.98 -0.14 -16.43
CA LYS A 214 -18.40 0.14 -17.82
C LYS A 214 -18.25 -1.09 -18.72
N LEU A 215 -17.14 -1.80 -18.56
CA LEU A 215 -16.84 -3.02 -19.29
C LEU A 215 -17.56 -4.27 -18.76
N LYS A 216 -18.33 -4.15 -17.66
CA LYS A 216 -19.01 -5.27 -16.97
C LYS A 216 -18.04 -6.35 -16.45
N LEU A 217 -16.81 -5.99 -16.19
CA LEU A 217 -15.73 -6.88 -15.73
C LEU A 217 -15.48 -6.87 -14.22
N SER A 218 -16.15 -6.03 -13.45
CA SER A 218 -15.90 -5.85 -12.02
C SER A 218 -16.02 -7.14 -11.21
N HIS A 219 -17.00 -7.98 -11.49
CA HIS A 219 -17.16 -9.29 -10.83
C HIS A 219 -16.06 -10.28 -11.20
N PHE A 220 -15.63 -10.25 -12.46
CA PHE A 220 -14.53 -11.07 -12.93
C PHE A 220 -13.21 -10.61 -12.29
N ALA A 221 -12.91 -9.32 -12.35
CA ALA A 221 -11.74 -8.70 -11.74
C ALA A 221 -11.63 -9.01 -10.23
N ALA A 222 -12.72 -8.89 -9.49
CA ALA A 222 -12.76 -9.26 -8.06
C ALA A 222 -12.41 -10.75 -7.83
N SER A 223 -12.78 -11.63 -8.77
CA SER A 223 -12.42 -13.06 -8.73
C SER A 223 -10.96 -13.30 -9.11
N VAL A 224 -10.40 -12.52 -10.05
CA VAL A 224 -8.97 -12.52 -10.39
C VAL A 224 -8.14 -12.08 -9.19
N PHE A 225 -8.50 -10.98 -8.53
CA PHE A 225 -7.81 -10.50 -7.33
C PHE A 225 -7.84 -11.51 -6.19
N GLN A 226 -8.94 -12.24 -6.03
CA GLN A 226 -8.99 -13.34 -5.07
C GLN A 226 -8.02 -14.49 -5.43
N ALA A 227 -7.90 -14.82 -6.72
CA ALA A 227 -6.95 -15.83 -7.17
C ALA A 227 -5.51 -15.34 -6.98
N MET A 228 -5.22 -14.09 -7.28
CA MET A 228 -3.91 -13.45 -7.04
C MET A 228 -3.56 -13.45 -5.56
N SER A 229 -4.48 -13.08 -4.68
CA SER A 229 -4.23 -13.11 -3.23
C SER A 229 -3.74 -14.49 -2.75
N LYS A 230 -4.22 -15.56 -3.38
CA LYS A 230 -3.80 -16.94 -3.04
C LYS A 230 -2.49 -17.36 -3.69
N LYS A 231 -2.20 -16.90 -4.91
CA LYS A 231 -1.03 -17.35 -5.69
C LYS A 231 0.19 -16.45 -5.47
N THR A 232 0.00 -15.14 -5.45
CA THR A 232 1.09 -14.16 -5.35
C THR A 232 1.21 -13.51 -3.97
N GLY A 233 0.21 -13.75 -3.09
CA GLY A 233 0.18 -13.14 -1.76
C GLY A 233 -0.17 -11.66 -1.74
N ILE A 234 -0.62 -11.09 -2.88
CA ILE A 234 -1.06 -9.69 -2.94
C ILE A 234 -2.18 -9.44 -1.95
N THR A 235 -2.15 -8.28 -1.34
CA THR A 235 -3.10 -7.89 -0.31
C THR A 235 -4.16 -6.95 -0.84
N GLU A 236 -5.31 -6.89 -0.17
CA GLU A 236 -6.44 -6.05 -0.58
C GLU A 236 -6.10 -4.55 -0.69
N GLY A 237 -5.04 -4.10 -0.01
CA GLY A 237 -4.57 -2.71 -0.05
C GLY A 237 -3.99 -2.27 -1.39
N PHE A 238 -3.62 -3.22 -2.25
CA PHE A 238 -3.10 -2.97 -3.59
C PHE A 238 -4.07 -3.39 -4.70
N MET A 239 -5.32 -3.66 -4.37
CA MET A 239 -6.31 -4.09 -5.34
C MET A 239 -7.32 -2.96 -5.59
N PRO A 240 -7.57 -2.57 -6.83
CA PRO A 240 -8.58 -1.55 -7.16
C PRO A 240 -10.00 -1.95 -6.78
N LEU A 241 -10.28 -3.23 -6.63
CA LEU A 241 -11.57 -3.79 -6.18
C LEU A 241 -11.38 -4.81 -5.05
N PRO A 242 -12.37 -4.96 -4.13
CA PRO A 242 -12.33 -6.01 -3.11
C PRO A 242 -12.28 -7.40 -3.76
N ALA A 243 -11.35 -8.22 -3.28
CA ALA A 243 -11.27 -9.61 -3.69
C ALA A 243 -12.55 -10.37 -3.33
N LYS A 244 -13.10 -11.14 -4.26
CA LYS A 244 -14.34 -11.90 -4.05
C LYS A 244 -14.10 -13.39 -4.17
N GLN A 245 -14.30 -14.10 -3.07
CA GLN A 245 -14.27 -15.55 -3.08
C GLN A 245 -15.57 -16.13 -3.67
N GLY A 246 -15.45 -17.06 -4.62
CA GLY A 246 -16.60 -17.67 -5.27
C GLY A 246 -16.23 -18.85 -6.17
N SER A 247 -17.18 -19.34 -6.93
CA SER A 247 -16.95 -20.39 -7.95
C SER A 247 -15.95 -19.94 -9.00
N LYS A 248 -16.08 -18.68 -9.47
CA LYS A 248 -15.22 -18.11 -10.50
C LYS A 248 -13.76 -17.99 -10.06
N SER A 249 -13.49 -17.55 -8.83
CA SER A 249 -12.12 -17.49 -8.32
C SER A 249 -11.47 -18.88 -8.18
N ARG A 250 -12.25 -19.90 -7.83
CA ARG A 250 -11.80 -21.30 -7.80
C ARG A 250 -11.52 -21.85 -9.20
N GLU A 251 -12.33 -21.48 -10.18
CA GLU A 251 -12.13 -21.83 -11.58
C GLU A 251 -10.85 -21.20 -12.14
N ILE A 252 -10.61 -19.91 -11.89
CA ILE A 252 -9.37 -19.22 -12.26
C ILE A 252 -8.16 -19.96 -11.66
N LEU A 253 -8.20 -20.26 -10.36
CA LEU A 253 -7.12 -20.99 -9.69
C LEU A 253 -6.83 -22.36 -10.29
N LYS A 254 -7.87 -23.05 -10.81
CA LYS A 254 -7.72 -24.35 -11.49
C LYS A 254 -7.04 -24.22 -12.85
N TYR A 255 -7.28 -23.11 -13.55
CA TYR A 255 -6.77 -22.90 -14.92
C TYR A 255 -5.38 -22.22 -14.94
N VAL A 256 -4.94 -21.62 -13.83
CA VAL A 256 -3.61 -21.03 -13.69
C VAL A 256 -2.55 -22.13 -13.62
N LYS A 257 -1.63 -22.11 -14.60
CA LYS A 257 -0.52 -23.07 -14.76
C LYS A 257 0.81 -22.37 -14.88
#